data_2a9a5c80422b6cba1eadc90fcafbaade
#
_entry.id   2a9a5c80422b6cba1eadc90fcafbaade
#
_cell.length_a   1.000
_cell.length_b   1.000
_cell.length_c   1.000
_cell.angle_alpha   90.00
_cell.angle_beta   90.00
_cell.angle_gamma   90.00
#
_symmetry.space_group_name_H-M   'P 1'
#
loop_
_entity.id
_entity.type
_entity.pdbx_description
1 polymer ?
#
loop_
_entity_poly.entity_id
_entity_poly.type
_entity_poly.pdbx_seq_one_letter_code
_entity_poly.pdbx_strand_id
1 'polypeptide(L)'
;LLGVMDGVAAVVPQMLRQQGGAIAIVGSVAGYRGLPRALAYGPSKAALINFAETLYLDLAPQGVSVFIINPGFVATPLSAQNDFDMPALISAEDAARRIVRGFAGGAFEIHFPQRFTRVMKLLRWLPDRLYFSLVSRGTRS
;
A
#
# COMPACT_ATOMS: atom_id res chain seq x y z
N LEU A 1 -11.76 -3.82 -2.48
CA LEU A 1 -11.05 -4.72 -3.39
C LEU A 1 -11.78 -4.83 -4.72
N LEU A 2 -13.03 -5.31 -4.76
CA LEU A 2 -13.78 -5.53 -6.00
C LEU A 2 -13.84 -4.28 -6.88
N GLY A 3 -14.22 -3.12 -6.36
CA GLY A 3 -14.28 -1.90 -7.15
C GLY A 3 -12.94 -1.46 -7.76
N VAL A 4 -11.79 -1.85 -7.17
CA VAL A 4 -10.47 -1.63 -7.78
C VAL A 4 -10.28 -2.61 -8.95
N MET A 5 -10.67 -3.87 -8.78
CA MET A 5 -10.58 -4.89 -9.83
C MET A 5 -11.47 -4.51 -11.02
N ASP A 6 -12.70 -4.05 -10.77
CA ASP A 6 -13.64 -3.59 -11.80
C ASP A 6 -13.07 -2.38 -12.56
N GLY A 7 -12.50 -1.41 -11.83
CA GLY A 7 -11.85 -0.25 -12.44
C GLY A 7 -10.66 -0.65 -13.33
N VAL A 8 -9.83 -1.58 -12.89
CA VAL A 8 -8.71 -2.12 -13.67
C VAL A 8 -9.23 -2.84 -14.91
N ALA A 9 -10.23 -3.70 -14.77
CA ALA A 9 -10.82 -4.43 -15.89
C ALA A 9 -11.38 -3.49 -16.97
N ALA A 10 -11.90 -2.34 -16.56
CA ALA A 10 -12.44 -1.34 -17.49
C ALA A 10 -11.35 -0.60 -18.30
N VAL A 11 -10.16 -0.34 -17.70
CA VAL A 11 -9.13 0.49 -18.35
C VAL A 11 -8.06 -0.32 -19.09
N VAL A 12 -7.75 -1.53 -18.61
CA VAL A 12 -6.67 -2.37 -19.18
C VAL A 12 -6.82 -2.63 -20.69
N PRO A 13 -8.01 -2.98 -21.22
CA PRO A 13 -8.13 -3.23 -22.66
C PRO A 13 -7.73 -2.03 -23.52
N GLN A 14 -8.02 -0.81 -23.08
CA GLN A 14 -7.62 0.42 -23.76
C GLN A 14 -6.11 0.65 -23.67
N MET A 15 -5.52 0.47 -22.50
CA MET A 15 -4.08 0.63 -22.28
C MET A 15 -3.27 -0.35 -23.12
N LEU A 16 -3.73 -1.60 -23.25
CA LEU A 16 -3.10 -2.61 -24.12
C LEU A 16 -3.15 -2.22 -25.60
N ARG A 17 -4.30 -1.72 -26.08
CA ARG A 17 -4.40 -1.22 -27.46
C ARG A 17 -3.49 -0.04 -27.74
N GLN A 18 -3.28 0.83 -26.75
CA GLN A 18 -2.39 2.00 -26.83
C GLN A 18 -0.92 1.65 -26.64
N GLN A 19 -0.62 0.40 -26.25
CA GLN A 19 0.72 -0.04 -25.84
C GLN A 19 1.34 0.88 -24.79
N GLY A 20 0.54 1.38 -23.85
CA GLY A 20 0.98 2.30 -22.82
C GLY A 20 -0.14 2.72 -21.88
N GLY A 21 0.28 3.18 -20.73
CA GLY A 21 -0.61 3.63 -19.65
C GLY A 21 0.03 3.42 -18.30
N ALA A 22 -0.63 3.90 -17.26
CA ALA A 22 -0.18 3.70 -15.89
C ALA A 22 -1.37 3.43 -14.96
N ILE A 23 -1.25 2.41 -14.13
CA ILE A 23 -2.22 2.04 -13.10
C ILE A 23 -1.53 2.25 -11.74
N ALA A 24 -2.15 3.04 -10.87
CA ALA A 24 -1.69 3.23 -9.52
C ALA A 24 -2.77 2.78 -8.53
N ILE A 25 -2.45 1.77 -7.71
CA ILE A 25 -3.37 1.21 -6.72
C ILE A 25 -2.96 1.71 -5.33
N VAL A 26 -3.93 2.20 -4.56
CA VAL A 26 -3.69 2.66 -3.19
C VAL A 26 -3.90 1.53 -2.19
N GLY A 27 -2.80 0.93 -1.77
CA GLY A 27 -2.71 -0.04 -0.70
C GLY A 27 -2.63 0.59 0.69
N SER A 28 -1.81 0.02 1.56
CA SER A 28 -1.43 0.52 2.89
C SER A 28 -0.33 -0.36 3.46
N VAL A 29 0.48 0.17 4.38
CA VAL A 29 1.40 -0.63 5.23
C VAL A 29 0.65 -1.69 6.05
N ALA A 30 -0.64 -1.49 6.34
CA ALA A 30 -1.49 -2.48 7.01
C ALA A 30 -1.69 -3.76 6.18
N GLY A 31 -1.40 -3.73 4.89
CA GLY A 31 -1.41 -4.91 4.02
C GLY A 31 -0.13 -5.74 4.07
N TYR A 32 0.94 -5.28 4.72
CA TYR A 32 2.20 -6.04 4.74
C TYR A 32 2.13 -7.28 5.62
N ARG A 33 1.44 -7.19 6.75
CA ARG A 33 1.23 -8.30 7.69
C ARG A 33 0.07 -7.97 8.63
N GLY A 34 -0.57 -9.00 9.22
CA GLY A 34 -1.72 -8.83 10.10
C GLY A 34 -1.42 -7.90 11.29
N LEU A 35 -2.23 -6.88 11.46
CA LEU A 35 -2.17 -5.93 12.57
C LEU A 35 -3.39 -6.06 13.48
N PRO A 36 -3.28 -5.79 14.79
CA PRO A 36 -4.42 -5.72 15.68
C PRO A 36 -5.46 -4.71 15.20
N ARG A 37 -6.73 -4.98 15.48
CA ARG A 37 -7.88 -4.12 15.12
C ARG A 37 -8.05 -3.86 13.61
N ALA A 38 -7.40 -4.65 12.73
CA ALA A 38 -7.43 -4.46 11.28
C ALA A 38 -8.08 -5.63 10.53
N LEU A 39 -9.08 -6.32 11.14
CA LEU A 39 -9.69 -7.55 10.63
C LEU A 39 -10.23 -7.50 9.19
N ALA A 40 -10.83 -6.40 8.78
CA ALA A 40 -11.30 -6.20 7.40
C ALA A 40 -10.30 -5.37 6.58
N TYR A 41 -9.74 -4.33 7.17
CA TYR A 41 -8.86 -3.39 6.48
C TYR A 41 -7.54 -4.04 6.05
N GLY A 42 -6.83 -4.68 6.99
CA GLY A 42 -5.55 -5.35 6.71
C GLY A 42 -5.64 -6.35 5.56
N PRO A 43 -6.51 -7.36 5.63
CA PRO A 43 -6.69 -8.34 4.55
C PRO A 43 -7.08 -7.71 3.21
N SER A 44 -7.96 -6.68 3.21
CA SER A 44 -8.32 -5.98 1.98
C SER A 44 -7.13 -5.28 1.32
N LYS A 45 -6.23 -4.69 2.12
CA LYS A 45 -5.02 -4.04 1.63
C LYS A 45 -3.93 -5.04 1.23
N ALA A 46 -3.82 -6.17 1.91
CA ALA A 46 -2.96 -7.28 1.50
C ALA A 46 -3.36 -7.84 0.13
N ALA A 47 -4.66 -8.01 -0.09
CA ALA A 47 -5.19 -8.44 -1.38
C ALA A 47 -4.87 -7.44 -2.50
N LEU A 48 -4.93 -6.12 -2.24
CA LEU A 48 -4.56 -5.09 -3.23
C LEU A 48 -3.07 -5.10 -3.54
N ILE A 49 -2.19 -5.37 -2.57
CA ILE A 49 -0.76 -5.51 -2.80
C ILE A 49 -0.49 -6.70 -3.73
N ASN A 50 -1.04 -7.87 -3.40
CA ASN A 50 -0.89 -9.07 -4.23
C ASN A 50 -1.48 -8.88 -5.63
N PHE A 51 -2.64 -8.25 -5.75
CA PHE A 51 -3.26 -7.92 -7.03
C PHE A 51 -2.37 -7.00 -7.88
N ALA A 52 -1.77 -5.96 -7.27
CA ALA A 52 -0.85 -5.07 -7.97
C ALA A 52 0.43 -5.79 -8.43
N GLU A 53 0.97 -6.71 -7.62
CA GLU A 53 2.12 -7.55 -7.99
C GLU A 53 1.80 -8.42 -9.22
N THR A 54 0.64 -9.07 -9.23
CA THR A 54 0.17 -9.87 -10.37
C THR A 54 -0.02 -9.00 -11.62
N LEU A 55 -0.68 -7.86 -11.49
CA LEU A 55 -0.86 -6.93 -12.60
C LEU A 55 0.48 -6.44 -13.17
N TYR A 56 1.45 -6.16 -12.31
CA TYR A 56 2.78 -5.74 -12.76
C TYR A 56 3.45 -6.82 -13.61
N LEU A 57 3.40 -8.08 -13.17
CA LEU A 57 3.98 -9.20 -13.91
C LEU A 57 3.32 -9.39 -15.28
N ASP A 58 2.01 -9.19 -15.37
CA ASP A 58 1.25 -9.41 -16.59
C ASP A 58 1.32 -8.21 -17.56
N LEU A 59 1.35 -6.98 -17.07
CA LEU A 59 1.16 -5.78 -17.87
C LEU A 59 2.44 -5.01 -18.17
N ALA A 60 3.47 -5.09 -17.32
CA ALA A 60 4.74 -4.39 -17.56
C ALA A 60 5.42 -4.82 -18.86
N PRO A 61 5.45 -6.13 -19.24
CA PRO A 61 5.98 -6.57 -20.54
C PRO A 61 5.19 -6.02 -21.73
N GLN A 62 3.97 -5.54 -21.52
CA GLN A 62 3.07 -4.99 -22.54
C GLN A 62 3.07 -3.44 -22.57
N GLY A 63 4.03 -2.81 -21.88
CA GLY A 63 4.21 -1.36 -21.88
C GLY A 63 3.27 -0.60 -20.93
N VAL A 64 2.53 -1.28 -20.07
CA VAL A 64 1.67 -0.64 -19.06
C VAL A 64 2.36 -0.63 -17.70
N SER A 65 2.58 0.57 -17.16
CA SER A 65 3.18 0.73 -15.84
C SER A 65 2.18 0.42 -14.73
N VAL A 66 2.61 -0.31 -13.70
CA VAL A 66 1.79 -0.59 -12.52
C VAL A 66 2.54 -0.15 -11.26
N PHE A 67 1.84 0.58 -10.40
CA PHE A 67 2.34 1.08 -9.13
C PHE A 67 1.43 0.64 -7.97
N ILE A 68 2.04 0.27 -6.84
CA ILE A 68 1.35 0.16 -5.56
C ILE A 68 1.80 1.27 -4.62
N ILE A 69 0.87 2.03 -4.08
CA ILE A 69 1.13 3.09 -3.10
C ILE A 69 0.77 2.56 -1.74
N ASN A 70 1.74 2.41 -0.85
CA ASN A 70 1.55 1.91 0.51
C ASN A 70 1.85 3.01 1.54
N PRO A 71 0.86 3.88 1.84
CA PRO A 71 1.01 4.88 2.89
C PRO A 71 1.09 4.25 4.27
N GLY A 72 1.83 4.89 5.18
CA GLY A 72 1.60 4.82 6.61
C GLY A 72 0.42 5.72 7.00
N PHE A 73 0.55 6.44 8.11
CA PHE A 73 -0.49 7.36 8.56
C PHE A 73 -0.39 8.71 7.85
N VAL A 74 -1.51 9.13 7.26
CA VAL A 74 -1.67 10.43 6.60
C VAL A 74 -2.82 11.17 7.26
N ALA A 75 -2.59 12.44 7.61
CA ALA A 75 -3.61 13.30 8.22
C ALA A 75 -4.72 13.60 7.20
N THR A 76 -5.89 13.00 7.42
CA THR A 76 -7.10 13.14 6.61
C THR A 76 -8.31 13.16 7.53
N PRO A 77 -9.48 13.65 7.09
CA PRO A 77 -10.71 13.56 7.89
C PRO A 77 -11.05 12.12 8.31
N LEU A 78 -10.67 11.13 7.51
CA LEU A 78 -10.86 9.71 7.83
C LEU A 78 -9.93 9.26 8.97
N SER A 79 -8.65 9.61 8.92
CA SER A 79 -7.68 9.24 9.95
C SER A 79 -7.91 10.01 11.27
N ALA A 80 -8.53 11.18 11.22
CA ALA A 80 -8.91 11.94 12.42
C ALA A 80 -9.95 11.23 13.31
N GLN A 81 -10.62 10.19 12.79
CA GLN A 81 -11.57 9.37 13.54
C GLN A 81 -10.90 8.20 14.29
N ASN A 82 -9.59 8.00 14.11
CA ASN A 82 -8.86 6.97 14.83
C ASN A 82 -8.64 7.38 16.29
N ASP A 83 -8.86 6.46 17.21
CA ASP A 83 -8.69 6.58 18.66
C ASP A 83 -7.38 5.99 19.19
N PHE A 84 -6.41 5.77 18.30
CA PHE A 84 -5.10 5.20 18.63
C PHE A 84 -3.96 6.05 18.08
N ASP A 85 -2.77 5.85 18.68
CA ASP A 85 -1.55 6.54 18.24
C ASP A 85 -1.21 6.23 16.79
N MET A 86 -0.94 7.28 16.02
CA MET A 86 -0.54 7.19 14.61
C MET A 86 0.94 7.60 14.45
N PRO A 87 1.87 6.65 14.64
CA PRO A 87 3.28 6.96 14.55
C PRO A 87 3.69 7.46 13.17
N ALA A 88 4.54 8.49 13.14
CA ALA A 88 5.05 9.09 11.91
C ALA A 88 3.94 9.63 10.98
N LEU A 89 2.87 10.21 11.56
CA LEU A 89 1.82 10.91 10.82
C LEU A 89 2.41 12.01 9.93
N ILE A 90 1.99 12.06 8.67
CA ILE A 90 2.38 13.12 7.72
C ILE A 90 1.15 13.84 7.17
N SER A 91 1.35 15.03 6.62
CA SER A 91 0.26 15.77 5.98
C SER A 91 -0.14 15.17 4.63
N ALA A 92 -1.35 15.49 4.16
CA ALA A 92 -1.83 15.07 2.84
C ALA A 92 -0.95 15.65 1.71
N GLU A 93 -0.47 16.89 1.86
CA GLU A 93 0.40 17.55 0.90
C GLU A 93 1.78 16.85 0.82
N ASP A 94 2.35 16.43 1.96
CA ASP A 94 3.60 15.68 1.96
C ASP A 94 3.43 14.30 1.33
N ALA A 95 2.31 13.63 1.60
CA ALA A 95 1.95 12.38 0.95
C ALA A 95 1.86 12.54 -0.57
N ALA A 96 1.16 13.56 -1.06
CA ALA A 96 1.02 13.86 -2.48
C ALA A 96 2.38 14.11 -3.15
N ARG A 97 3.26 14.92 -2.53
CA ARG A 97 4.62 15.15 -3.05
C ARG A 97 5.42 13.85 -3.16
N ARG A 98 5.30 12.94 -2.19
CA ARG A 98 5.99 11.64 -2.21
C ARG A 98 5.46 10.73 -3.30
N ILE A 99 4.15 10.73 -3.54
CA ILE A 99 3.53 9.97 -4.63
C ILE A 99 4.05 10.45 -5.98
N VAL A 100 4.01 11.76 -6.24
CA VAL A 100 4.48 12.34 -7.50
C VAL A 100 5.96 12.02 -7.75
N ARG A 101 6.81 12.16 -6.73
CA ARG A 101 8.23 11.76 -6.82
C ARG A 101 8.41 10.27 -7.07
N GLY A 102 7.57 9.44 -6.45
CA GLY A 102 7.59 7.99 -6.64
C GLY A 102 7.29 7.59 -8.09
N PHE A 103 6.31 8.22 -8.71
CA PHE A 103 6.01 8.00 -10.13
C PHE A 103 7.19 8.38 -11.04
N ALA A 104 7.82 9.52 -10.78
CA ALA A 104 9.00 9.96 -11.54
C ALA A 104 10.20 8.99 -11.37
N GLY A 105 10.31 8.33 -10.22
CA GLY A 105 11.36 7.34 -9.94
C GLY A 105 11.13 5.96 -10.55
N GLY A 106 9.95 5.66 -11.08
CA GLY A 106 9.62 4.39 -11.75
C GLY A 106 9.59 3.15 -10.86
N ALA A 107 9.69 3.29 -9.54
CA ALA A 107 9.65 2.15 -8.62
C ALA A 107 8.24 1.57 -8.51
N PHE A 108 8.09 0.25 -8.61
CA PHE A 108 6.81 -0.45 -8.48
C PHE A 108 6.07 -0.06 -7.19
N GLU A 109 6.77 0.01 -6.07
CA GLU A 109 6.18 0.35 -4.79
C GLU A 109 6.59 1.75 -4.31
N ILE A 110 5.60 2.59 -4.06
CA ILE A 110 5.73 3.92 -3.46
C ILE A 110 5.25 3.85 -2.02
N HIS A 111 6.17 3.91 -1.05
CA HIS A 111 5.81 3.80 0.37
C HIS A 111 6.38 4.95 1.19
N PHE A 112 5.64 5.42 2.16
CA PHE A 112 6.03 6.54 3.00
C PHE A 112 5.26 6.60 4.34
N PRO A 113 5.84 7.25 5.37
CA PRO A 113 7.23 7.77 5.46
C PRO A 113 8.23 6.60 5.54
N GLN A 114 9.34 6.72 4.80
CA GLN A 114 10.24 5.58 4.56
C GLN A 114 10.82 4.94 5.82
N ARG A 115 11.12 5.72 6.87
CA ARG A 115 11.64 5.18 8.13
C ARG A 115 10.64 4.21 8.75
N PHE A 116 9.39 4.63 8.88
CA PHE A 116 8.31 3.81 9.44
C PHE A 116 8.02 2.58 8.56
N THR A 117 7.83 2.79 7.26
CA THR A 117 7.45 1.71 6.35
C THR A 117 8.55 0.67 6.17
N ARG A 118 9.84 1.05 6.26
CA ARG A 118 10.97 0.10 6.28
C ARG A 118 10.93 -0.80 7.52
N VAL A 119 10.61 -0.26 8.69
CA VAL A 119 10.42 -1.06 9.90
C VAL A 119 9.27 -2.06 9.70
N MET A 120 8.14 -1.60 9.16
CA MET A 120 6.99 -2.47 8.86
C MET A 120 7.37 -3.60 7.87
N LYS A 121 8.17 -3.30 6.86
CA LYS A 121 8.71 -4.32 5.93
C LYS A 121 9.64 -5.32 6.62
N LEU A 122 10.51 -4.87 7.50
CA LEU A 122 11.38 -5.77 8.28
C LEU A 122 10.54 -6.70 9.19
N LEU A 123 9.51 -6.17 9.83
CA LEU A 123 8.60 -6.98 10.65
C LEU A 123 7.89 -8.08 9.83
N ARG A 124 7.68 -7.87 8.53
CA ARG A 124 7.10 -8.89 7.64
C ARG A 124 7.95 -10.16 7.58
N TRP A 125 9.26 -10.05 7.69
CA TRP A 125 10.20 -11.17 7.58
C TRP A 125 10.46 -11.93 8.89
N LEU A 126 9.93 -11.44 10.01
CA LEU A 126 10.09 -12.11 11.29
C LEU A 126 9.33 -13.45 11.31
N PRO A 127 9.88 -14.50 11.95
CA PRO A 127 9.13 -15.69 12.29
C PRO A 127 7.86 -15.34 13.09
N ASP A 128 6.77 -16.08 12.90
CA ASP A 128 5.44 -15.78 13.47
C ASP A 128 5.48 -15.57 14.98
N ARG A 129 6.19 -16.43 15.71
CA ARG A 129 6.29 -16.35 17.19
C ARG A 129 6.88 -15.00 17.64
N LEU A 130 7.92 -14.53 16.95
CA LEU A 130 8.56 -13.25 17.26
C LEU A 130 7.67 -12.08 16.87
N TYR A 131 7.08 -12.13 15.67
CA TYR A 131 6.16 -11.11 15.20
C TYR A 131 4.99 -10.92 16.17
N PHE A 132 4.27 -11.99 16.49
CA PHE A 132 3.10 -11.91 17.37
C PHE A 132 3.46 -11.45 18.77
N SER A 133 4.62 -11.89 19.32
CA SER A 133 5.10 -11.41 20.61
C SER A 133 5.39 -9.91 20.64
N LEU A 134 6.00 -9.37 19.57
CA LEU A 134 6.30 -7.95 19.47
C LEU A 134 5.04 -7.10 19.31
N VAL A 135 4.16 -7.49 18.39
CA VAL A 135 2.96 -6.72 18.07
C VAL A 135 1.94 -6.75 19.22
N SER A 136 1.78 -7.91 19.91
CA SER A 136 0.88 -8.00 21.05
C SER A 136 1.33 -7.19 22.27
N ARG A 137 2.64 -6.96 22.44
CA ARG A 137 3.16 -6.09 23.52
C ARG A 137 2.94 -4.61 23.22
N GLY A 138 3.10 -4.20 21.95
CA GLY A 138 2.91 -2.81 21.53
C GLY A 138 1.46 -2.33 21.56
N THR A 139 0.48 -3.23 21.72
CA THR A 139 -0.95 -2.88 21.80
C THR A 139 -1.54 -2.95 23.21
N ARG A 140 -0.72 -3.27 24.22
CA ARG A 140 -1.14 -3.32 25.64
C ARG A 140 -0.80 -2.07 26.44
N SER A 141 -0.15 -1.09 25.83
CA SER A 141 0.18 0.21 26.45
C SER A 141 -0.84 1.28 26.05
#